data_837f53a707ab69fc9ffc73b83009d187
#
_entry.id   837f53a707ab69fc9ffc73b83009d187
#
_cell.length_a   1.000
_cell.length_b   1.000
_cell.length_c   1.000
_cell.angle_alpha   90.00
_cell.angle_beta   90.00
_cell.angle_gamma   90.00
#
_symmetry.space_group_name_H-M   'P 1'
#
loop_
_entity.id
_entity.type
_entity.pdbx_description
1 polymer ?
#
loop_
_entity_poly.entity_id
_entity_poly.type
_entity_poly.pdbx_seq_one_letter_code
_entity_poly.pdbx_strand_id
1 'polypeptide(L)'
;PLVGFASEMAGHVFVDNSSPVARVNTINEAKKKMEDGVSIMLFPEGARSRTGKMGRFKRGAYQIAYDLKLPVVPLTLNGPFDVMKRGSLCLRPDKLELIIHKPIPTENLNESDISALIDESRKIIHSALWEKFKDES
;
A
#
# COMPACT_ATOMS: atom_id res chain seq x y z
N PRO A 1 22.57 0.28 0.95
CA PRO A 1 22.93 -1.14 0.87
C PRO A 1 22.27 -1.96 1.98
N LEU A 2 22.33 -1.51 3.26
CA LEU A 2 21.81 -2.28 4.41
C LEU A 2 20.28 -2.50 4.38
N VAL A 3 19.49 -1.48 4.03
CA VAL A 3 18.02 -1.59 4.01
C VAL A 3 17.55 -2.57 2.91
N GLY A 4 18.16 -2.52 1.73
CA GLY A 4 17.85 -3.46 0.63
C GLY A 4 18.11 -4.90 1.03
N PHE A 5 19.30 -5.17 1.59
CA PHE A 5 19.68 -6.49 2.07
C PHE A 5 18.74 -6.99 3.20
N ALA A 6 18.41 -6.15 4.17
CA ALA A 6 17.48 -6.52 5.24
C ALA A 6 16.06 -6.81 4.71
N SER A 7 15.60 -6.05 3.70
CA SER A 7 14.31 -6.29 3.06
C SER A 7 14.29 -7.61 2.29
N GLU A 8 15.38 -7.95 1.59
CA GLU A 8 15.52 -9.22 0.89
C GLU A 8 15.49 -10.41 1.88
N MET A 9 16.27 -10.32 2.96
CA MET A 9 16.25 -11.33 4.04
C MET A 9 14.87 -11.46 4.71
N ALA A 10 14.12 -10.35 4.83
CA ALA A 10 12.77 -10.34 5.36
C ALA A 10 11.71 -10.87 4.37
N GLY A 11 12.14 -11.29 3.16
CA GLY A 11 11.25 -11.85 2.15
C GLY A 11 10.37 -10.84 1.44
N HIS A 12 10.70 -9.54 1.46
CA HIS A 12 9.96 -8.54 0.70
C HIS A 12 10.06 -8.78 -0.81
N VAL A 13 8.93 -8.57 -1.50
CA VAL A 13 8.90 -8.57 -2.96
C VAL A 13 9.29 -7.18 -3.46
N PHE A 14 10.33 -7.12 -4.29
CA PHE A 14 10.74 -5.87 -4.91
C PHE A 14 9.92 -5.60 -6.16
N VAL A 15 9.19 -4.48 -6.17
CA VAL A 15 8.40 -4.07 -7.33
C VAL A 15 9.31 -3.38 -8.34
N ASP A 16 9.58 -4.07 -9.44
CA ASP A 16 10.29 -3.51 -10.59
C ASP A 16 9.29 -3.13 -11.69
N ASN A 17 9.20 -1.84 -11.97
CA ASN A 17 8.34 -1.27 -13.00
C ASN A 17 9.13 -0.82 -14.24
N SER A 18 10.39 -1.22 -14.38
CA SER A 18 11.27 -0.80 -15.48
C SER A 18 10.83 -1.34 -16.83
N SER A 19 10.14 -2.48 -16.87
CA SER A 19 9.65 -3.09 -18.08
C SER A 19 8.38 -3.92 -17.86
N PRO A 20 7.63 -4.25 -18.93
CA PRO A 20 6.51 -5.19 -18.83
C PRO A 20 6.91 -6.56 -18.28
N VAL A 21 8.08 -7.05 -18.66
CA VAL A 21 8.62 -8.35 -18.20
C VAL A 21 8.92 -8.31 -16.69
N ALA A 22 9.54 -7.23 -16.21
CA ALA A 22 9.83 -7.05 -14.79
C ALA A 22 8.55 -7.05 -13.95
N ARG A 23 7.46 -6.43 -14.45
CA ARG A 23 6.15 -6.47 -13.79
C ARG A 23 5.57 -7.88 -13.69
N VAL A 24 5.65 -8.66 -14.77
CA VAL A 24 5.19 -10.06 -14.77
C VAL A 24 5.98 -10.88 -13.74
N ASN A 25 7.28 -10.70 -13.67
CA ASN A 25 8.12 -11.38 -12.67
C ASN A 25 7.73 -11.01 -11.24
N THR A 26 7.47 -9.73 -10.96
CA THR A 26 6.97 -9.27 -9.66
C THR A 26 5.64 -9.93 -9.29
N ILE A 27 4.70 -10.02 -10.23
CA ILE A 27 3.40 -10.68 -10.01
C ILE A 27 3.57 -12.16 -9.73
N ASN A 28 4.42 -12.85 -10.49
CA ASN A 28 4.69 -14.28 -10.30
C ASN A 28 5.35 -14.57 -8.95
N GLU A 29 6.28 -13.74 -8.51
CA GLU A 29 6.90 -13.85 -7.19
C GLU A 29 5.87 -13.62 -6.07
N ALA A 30 5.04 -12.59 -6.21
CA ALA A 30 3.94 -12.32 -5.30
C ALA A 30 2.99 -13.52 -5.20
N LYS A 31 2.56 -14.08 -6.34
CA LYS A 31 1.69 -15.25 -6.41
C LYS A 31 2.28 -16.45 -5.67
N LYS A 32 3.55 -16.77 -5.92
CA LYS A 32 4.23 -17.87 -5.25
C LYS A 32 4.22 -17.73 -3.72
N LYS A 33 4.52 -16.53 -3.20
CA LYS A 33 4.48 -16.28 -1.75
C LYS A 33 3.07 -16.43 -1.17
N MET A 34 2.05 -16.09 -1.93
CA MET A 34 0.66 -16.23 -1.49
C MET A 34 0.19 -17.67 -1.48
N GLU A 35 0.67 -18.51 -2.39
CA GLU A 35 0.43 -19.96 -2.36
C GLU A 35 0.96 -20.58 -1.06
N ASP A 36 2.01 -19.97 -0.48
CA ASP A 36 2.56 -20.32 0.84
C ASP A 36 1.76 -19.70 2.03
N GLY A 37 0.61 -19.06 1.76
CA GLY A 37 -0.25 -18.45 2.79
C GLY A 37 0.22 -17.08 3.27
N VAL A 38 1.17 -16.44 2.59
CA VAL A 38 1.69 -15.11 2.96
C VAL A 38 0.82 -14.00 2.37
N SER A 39 0.37 -13.08 3.22
CA SER A 39 -0.32 -11.87 2.77
C SER A 39 0.66 -10.82 2.24
N ILE A 40 0.24 -10.03 1.24
CA ILE A 40 1.05 -8.96 0.67
C ILE A 40 0.57 -7.62 1.18
N MET A 41 1.45 -6.85 1.81
CA MET A 41 1.19 -5.47 2.19
C MET A 41 1.80 -4.51 1.18
N LEU A 42 1.00 -3.57 0.69
CA LEU A 42 1.42 -2.56 -0.30
C LEU A 42 1.10 -1.16 0.21
N PHE A 43 1.99 -0.21 -0.10
CA PHE A 43 1.76 1.21 0.12
C PHE A 43 1.42 1.87 -1.22
N PRO A 44 0.13 2.11 -1.52
CA PRO A 44 -0.30 2.54 -2.85
C PRO A 44 0.20 3.94 -3.24
N GLU A 45 0.58 4.77 -2.29
CA GLU A 45 1.21 6.06 -2.56
C GLU A 45 2.63 5.92 -3.13
N GLY A 46 3.31 4.79 -2.87
CA GLY A 46 4.66 4.48 -3.35
C GLY A 46 5.77 5.29 -2.68
N ALA A 47 5.46 6.21 -1.78
CA ALA A 47 6.43 6.97 -1.00
C ALA A 47 5.78 7.52 0.28
N ARG A 48 6.59 7.82 1.30
CA ARG A 48 6.13 8.54 2.49
C ARG A 48 5.68 9.95 2.12
N SER A 49 4.57 10.43 2.71
CA SER A 49 4.10 11.80 2.54
C SER A 49 5.16 12.83 2.99
N ARG A 50 5.18 13.98 2.33
CA ARG A 50 5.99 15.14 2.74
C ARG A 50 5.23 16.10 3.64
N THR A 51 3.90 16.10 3.54
CA THR A 51 3.02 17.06 4.23
C THR A 51 2.20 16.42 5.35
N GLY A 52 2.20 15.09 5.45
CA GLY A 52 1.29 14.33 6.31
C GLY A 52 -0.05 14.02 5.64
N LYS A 53 -0.40 14.73 4.57
CA LYS A 53 -1.65 14.48 3.84
C LYS A 53 -1.53 13.23 2.96
N MET A 54 -2.65 12.56 2.71
CA MET A 54 -2.72 11.37 1.88
C MET A 54 -2.50 11.72 0.40
N GLY A 55 -1.53 11.09 -0.23
CA GLY A 55 -1.21 11.27 -1.64
C GLY A 55 -2.13 10.51 -2.59
N ARG A 56 -1.80 10.60 -3.88
CA ARG A 56 -2.49 9.84 -4.92
C ARG A 56 -2.09 8.36 -4.84
N PHE A 57 -3.08 7.47 -4.96
CA PHE A 57 -2.84 6.04 -5.04
C PHE A 57 -2.47 5.61 -6.46
N LYS A 58 -1.43 4.78 -6.57
CA LYS A 58 -0.93 4.27 -7.84
C LYS A 58 -1.69 3.01 -8.25
N ARG A 59 -2.09 2.93 -9.52
CA ARG A 59 -2.84 1.80 -10.09
C ARG A 59 -2.14 0.44 -9.89
N GLY A 60 -0.79 0.40 -9.93
CA GLY A 60 -0.03 -0.85 -9.91
C GLY A 60 -0.33 -1.77 -8.72
N ALA A 61 -0.55 -1.21 -7.53
CA ALA A 61 -0.92 -2.00 -6.35
C ALA A 61 -2.27 -2.73 -6.53
N TYR A 62 -3.25 -2.03 -7.10
CA TYR A 62 -4.60 -2.56 -7.33
C TYR A 62 -4.66 -3.48 -8.54
N GLN A 63 -3.80 -3.28 -9.53
CA GLN A 63 -3.65 -4.18 -10.67
C GLN A 63 -3.22 -5.58 -10.20
N ILE A 64 -2.27 -5.68 -9.26
CA ILE A 64 -1.84 -6.96 -8.67
C ILE A 64 -3.03 -7.66 -7.99
N ALA A 65 -3.82 -6.95 -7.20
CA ALA A 65 -4.99 -7.53 -6.54
C ALA A 65 -6.03 -8.02 -7.56
N TYR A 66 -6.27 -7.25 -8.62
CA TYR A 66 -7.17 -7.62 -9.71
C TYR A 66 -6.68 -8.85 -10.47
N ASP A 67 -5.41 -8.88 -10.88
CA ASP A 67 -4.82 -9.97 -11.68
C ASP A 67 -4.81 -11.29 -10.91
N LEU A 68 -4.61 -11.23 -9.60
CA LEU A 68 -4.58 -12.40 -8.71
C LEU A 68 -5.95 -12.71 -8.08
N LYS A 69 -7.00 -11.93 -8.39
CA LYS A 69 -8.35 -12.07 -7.81
C LYS A 69 -8.36 -12.09 -6.28
N LEU A 70 -7.55 -11.22 -5.67
CA LEU A 70 -7.38 -11.14 -4.23
C LEU A 70 -8.16 -9.99 -3.63
N PRO A 71 -8.82 -10.18 -2.49
CA PRO A 71 -9.50 -9.09 -1.82
C PRO A 71 -8.49 -8.01 -1.38
N VAL A 72 -8.88 -6.76 -1.52
CA VAL A 72 -8.13 -5.62 -1.00
C VAL A 72 -8.61 -5.30 0.41
N VAL A 73 -7.72 -5.35 1.39
CA VAL A 73 -8.01 -4.93 2.76
C VAL A 73 -7.41 -3.54 2.98
N PRO A 74 -8.22 -2.45 2.99
CA PRO A 74 -7.69 -1.13 3.27
C PRO A 74 -7.19 -1.05 4.72
N LEU A 75 -6.04 -0.42 4.92
CA LEU A 75 -5.45 -0.17 6.22
C LEU A 75 -5.21 1.32 6.40
N THR A 76 -5.74 1.91 7.47
CA THR A 76 -5.41 3.30 7.85
C THR A 76 -4.35 3.29 8.93
N LEU A 77 -3.24 3.98 8.68
CA LEU A 77 -2.14 4.12 9.61
C LEU A 77 -1.98 5.59 10.00
N ASN A 78 -2.43 5.94 11.20
CA ASN A 78 -2.32 7.27 11.78
C ASN A 78 -1.05 7.42 12.62
N GLY A 79 -0.40 8.57 12.56
CA GLY A 79 0.73 8.95 13.41
C GLY A 79 2.14 8.79 12.85
N PRO A 80 2.45 7.90 11.87
CA PRO A 80 3.85 7.71 11.42
C PRO A 80 4.55 8.96 10.93
N PHE A 81 3.79 9.94 10.39
CA PHE A 81 4.33 11.22 9.95
C PHE A 81 4.91 12.04 11.12
N ASP A 82 4.28 11.99 12.29
CA ASP A 82 4.74 12.70 13.49
C ASP A 82 5.93 11.98 14.12
N VAL A 83 5.93 10.65 14.11
CA VAL A 83 7.02 9.82 14.64
C VAL A 83 8.30 9.98 13.83
N MET A 84 8.21 9.97 12.49
CA MET A 84 9.38 10.09 11.63
C MET A 84 9.05 10.78 10.30
N LYS A 85 9.35 12.06 10.19
CA LYS A 85 9.19 12.81 8.95
C LYS A 85 10.11 12.29 7.84
N ARG A 86 9.66 12.42 6.59
CA ARG A 86 10.49 12.06 5.44
C ARG A 86 11.78 12.88 5.41
N GLY A 87 12.91 12.20 5.27
CA GLY A 87 14.25 12.84 5.27
C GLY A 87 14.84 13.09 6.65
N SER A 88 14.12 12.78 7.73
CA SER A 88 14.64 12.83 9.09
C SER A 88 15.12 11.45 9.54
N LEU A 89 16.23 11.42 10.28
CA LEU A 89 16.69 10.24 11.02
C LEU A 89 16.28 10.31 12.51
N CYS A 90 15.66 11.40 12.93
CA CYS A 90 15.17 11.55 14.30
C CYS A 90 13.81 10.89 14.45
N LEU A 91 13.71 9.94 15.36
CA LEU A 91 12.46 9.37 15.85
C LEU A 91 11.93 10.23 16.99
N ARG A 92 10.64 10.55 16.93
CA ARG A 92 9.91 11.23 18.00
C ARG A 92 8.87 10.28 18.55
N PRO A 93 8.80 10.03 19.86
CA PRO A 93 7.74 9.23 20.44
C PRO A 93 6.40 9.95 20.24
N ASP A 94 5.45 9.28 19.61
CA ASP A 94 4.09 9.77 19.39
C ASP A 94 3.13 8.60 19.28
N LYS A 95 1.83 8.89 19.31
CA LYS A 95 0.76 7.89 19.16
C LYS A 95 0.77 7.32 17.74
N LEU A 96 0.66 5.99 17.65
CA LEU A 96 0.40 5.26 16.41
C LEU A 96 -0.93 4.53 16.51
N GLU A 97 -1.69 4.53 15.45
CA GLU A 97 -2.96 3.83 15.37
C GLU A 97 -3.08 3.13 14.02
N LEU A 98 -3.36 1.82 14.05
CA LEU A 98 -3.65 1.02 12.87
C LEU A 98 -5.12 0.62 12.88
N ILE A 99 -5.85 0.94 11.83
CA ILE A 99 -7.24 0.56 11.64
C ILE A 99 -7.32 -0.37 10.43
N ILE A 100 -7.83 -1.58 10.67
CA ILE A 100 -8.05 -2.59 9.62
C ILE A 100 -9.51 -2.51 9.20
N HIS A 101 -9.76 -2.24 7.93
CA HIS A 101 -11.10 -2.13 7.36
C HIS A 101 -11.61 -3.45 6.79
N LYS A 102 -12.88 -3.48 6.41
CA LYS A 102 -13.48 -4.63 5.74
C LYS A 102 -12.82 -4.87 4.39
N PRO A 103 -12.59 -6.14 4.01
CA PRO A 103 -12.09 -6.48 2.69
C PRO A 103 -13.04 -6.03 1.58
N ILE A 104 -12.48 -5.52 0.48
CA ILE A 104 -13.19 -5.22 -0.76
C ILE A 104 -12.91 -6.39 -1.72
N PRO A 105 -13.93 -7.15 -2.15
CA PRO A 105 -13.74 -8.27 -3.06
C PRO A 105 -13.34 -7.79 -4.46
N THR A 106 -12.52 -8.56 -5.16
CA THR A 106 -12.08 -8.25 -6.53
C THR A 106 -12.46 -9.32 -7.55
N GLU A 107 -13.06 -10.42 -7.11
CA GLU A 107 -13.33 -11.60 -7.94
C GLU A 107 -14.18 -11.30 -9.18
N ASN A 108 -15.18 -10.43 -9.02
CA ASN A 108 -16.14 -10.06 -10.07
C ASN A 108 -15.83 -8.73 -10.76
N LEU A 109 -14.66 -8.13 -10.49
CA LEU A 109 -14.27 -6.87 -11.11
C LEU A 109 -13.75 -7.10 -12.54
N ASN A 110 -14.04 -6.12 -13.40
CA ASN A 110 -13.41 -5.95 -14.71
C ASN A 110 -12.21 -4.99 -14.58
N GLU A 111 -11.36 -4.94 -15.58
CA GLU A 111 -10.21 -4.05 -15.59
C GLU A 111 -10.60 -2.55 -15.51
N SER A 112 -11.76 -2.19 -16.08
CA SER A 112 -12.33 -0.84 -15.99
C SER A 112 -12.67 -0.42 -14.56
N ASP A 113 -12.95 -1.39 -13.67
CA ASP A 113 -13.40 -1.14 -12.30
C ASP A 113 -12.24 -0.83 -11.33
N ILE A 114 -10.98 -1.02 -11.78
CA ILE A 114 -9.81 -0.75 -10.95
C ILE A 114 -9.76 0.71 -10.47
N SER A 115 -10.23 1.66 -11.28
CA SER A 115 -10.29 3.06 -10.86
C SER A 115 -11.31 3.27 -9.72
N ALA A 116 -12.46 2.63 -9.82
CA ALA A 116 -13.48 2.67 -8.76
C ALA A 116 -12.97 2.00 -7.46
N LEU A 117 -12.25 0.88 -7.58
CA LEU A 117 -11.63 0.20 -6.44
C LEU A 117 -10.58 1.08 -5.73
N ILE A 118 -9.78 1.84 -6.50
CA ILE A 118 -8.83 2.81 -5.96
C ILE A 118 -9.56 3.90 -5.18
N ASP A 119 -10.61 4.49 -5.78
CA ASP A 119 -11.36 5.57 -5.17
C ASP A 119 -12.11 5.10 -3.91
N GLU A 120 -12.68 3.91 -3.93
CA GLU A 120 -13.34 3.30 -2.77
C GLU A 120 -12.34 3.08 -1.63
N SER A 121 -11.21 2.43 -1.92
CA SER A 121 -10.14 2.20 -0.94
C SER A 121 -9.64 3.51 -0.35
N ARG A 122 -9.45 4.54 -1.20
CA ARG A 122 -9.00 5.86 -0.78
C ARG A 122 -10.01 6.54 0.14
N LYS A 123 -11.31 6.48 -0.17
CA LYS A 123 -12.40 7.02 0.66
C LYS A 123 -12.44 6.34 2.02
N ILE A 124 -12.35 5.00 2.07
CA ILE A 124 -12.34 4.23 3.31
C ILE A 124 -11.17 4.66 4.19
N ILE A 125 -9.94 4.69 3.65
CA ILE A 125 -8.75 5.08 4.40
C ILE A 125 -8.85 6.53 4.88
N HIS A 126 -9.28 7.45 4.00
CA HIS A 126 -9.43 8.86 4.34
C HIS A 126 -10.45 9.10 5.47
N SER A 127 -11.54 8.34 5.49
CA SER A 127 -12.58 8.49 6.53
C SER A 127 -12.06 8.25 7.94
N ALA A 128 -11.05 7.37 8.09
CA ALA A 128 -10.46 6.97 9.36
C ALA A 128 -9.15 7.70 9.69
N LEU A 129 -8.67 8.62 8.84
CA LEU A 129 -7.54 9.47 9.17
C LEU A 129 -7.89 10.44 10.31
N TRP A 130 -6.92 10.74 11.15
CA TRP A 130 -7.06 11.85 12.08
C TRP A 130 -7.24 13.17 11.34
N GLU A 131 -8.06 14.08 11.88
CA GLU A 131 -8.44 15.35 11.23
C GLU A 131 -7.24 16.15 10.72
N LYS A 132 -6.13 16.19 11.47
CA LYS A 132 -4.90 16.87 11.07
C LYS A 132 -4.26 16.32 9.78
N PHE A 133 -4.61 15.09 9.36
CA PHE A 133 -4.10 14.44 8.16
C PHE A 133 -5.11 14.42 7.00
N LYS A 134 -6.35 14.84 7.23
CA LYS A 134 -7.35 15.02 6.18
C LYS A 134 -7.06 16.27 5.36
N ASP A 135 -7.37 16.22 4.07
CA ASP A 135 -7.35 17.41 3.23
C ASP A 135 -8.44 18.38 3.69
N GLU A 136 -8.18 19.68 3.61
CA GLU A 136 -9.21 20.70 3.76
C GLU A 136 -10.17 20.55 2.58
N SER A 137 -11.48 20.43 2.89
CA SER A 137 -12.54 20.23 1.91
C SER A 137 -12.76 21.48 1.07
#